data_05688fe4d3544f3bbe48300946749c2d
#
_entry.id   05688fe4d3544f3bbe48300946749c2d
#
_cell.length_a   1.000
_cell.length_b   1.000
_cell.length_c   1.000
_cell.angle_alpha   90.00
_cell.angle_beta   90.00
_cell.angle_gamma   90.00
#
_symmetry.space_group_name_H-M   'P 1'
#
loop_
_entity.id
_entity.type
_entity.pdbx_description
1 polymer ?
#
loop_
_entity_poly.entity_id
_entity_poly.type
_entity_poly.pdbx_seq_one_letter_code
_entity_poly.pdbx_strand_id
1 'polypeptide(L)'
;MAGALDGIKILELASYVTGPFAAMLCADLGASVIKIEAPGQGDPFRGWAHEGYSPTFCSMNRNKRSLALNLQAPEGKAIFLKLARDADVIIENMRPGIVDRLGIGYEATRATNPRIIYCSISGFGQDGPYKDR
;
A
#
# COMPACT_ATOMS: atom_id res chain seq x y z
N MET A 1 15.70 20.30 7.83
CA MET A 1 16.55 19.58 6.85
C MET A 1 15.62 18.64 6.08
N ALA A 2 15.77 18.55 4.76
CA ALA A 2 15.03 17.57 3.96
C ALA A 2 15.41 16.15 4.39
N GLY A 3 14.45 15.24 4.46
CA GLY A 3 14.70 13.83 4.72
C GLY A 3 15.37 13.12 3.55
N ALA A 4 15.94 11.94 3.78
CA ALA A 4 16.63 11.17 2.74
C ALA A 4 15.70 10.76 1.58
N LEU A 5 14.39 10.65 1.83
CA LEU A 5 13.36 10.31 0.84
C LEU A 5 12.42 11.49 0.53
N ASP A 6 12.86 12.71 0.80
CA ASP A 6 12.06 13.90 0.47
C ASP A 6 11.77 13.97 -1.04
N GLY A 7 10.50 14.21 -1.40
CA GLY A 7 10.01 14.19 -2.77
C GLY A 7 9.57 12.82 -3.30
N ILE A 8 9.89 11.71 -2.64
CA ILE A 8 9.44 10.38 -3.02
C ILE A 8 7.96 10.17 -2.63
N LYS A 9 7.15 9.68 -3.56
CA LYS A 9 5.72 9.43 -3.39
C LYS A 9 5.44 7.93 -3.36
N ILE A 10 4.82 7.46 -2.29
CA ILE A 10 4.50 6.06 -2.06
C ILE A 10 2.99 5.86 -1.95
N LEU A 11 2.46 4.88 -2.69
CA LEU A 11 1.12 4.34 -2.49
C LEU A 11 1.22 3.03 -1.72
N GLU A 12 0.55 2.96 -0.59
CA GLU A 12 0.52 1.78 0.27
C GLU A 12 -0.85 1.10 0.19
N LEU A 13 -0.88 -0.16 -0.28
CA LEU A 13 -2.05 -1.05 -0.33
C LEU A 13 -1.98 -2.15 0.73
N ALA A 14 -1.14 -1.96 1.74
CA ALA A 14 -0.83 -2.96 2.73
C ALA A 14 -1.70 -2.84 3.99
N SER A 15 -1.85 -3.96 4.70
CA SER A 15 -2.58 -4.04 5.97
C SER A 15 -1.75 -4.72 7.04
N TYR A 16 -2.17 -4.60 8.30
CA TYR A 16 -1.53 -5.17 9.49
C TYR A 16 -0.13 -4.61 9.76
N VAL A 17 0.95 -5.39 9.51
CA VAL A 17 2.29 -5.10 10.04
C VAL A 17 3.31 -4.85 8.93
N THR A 18 3.61 -5.83 8.08
CA THR A 18 4.82 -5.83 7.24
C THR A 18 4.91 -4.65 6.27
N GLY A 19 3.88 -4.48 5.44
CA GLY A 19 3.82 -3.35 4.51
C GLY A 19 3.66 -2.01 5.22
N PRO A 20 2.73 -1.87 6.21
CA PRO A 20 2.60 -0.63 6.97
C PRO A 20 3.89 -0.21 7.68
N PHE A 21 4.64 -1.15 8.25
CA PHE A 21 5.93 -0.85 8.89
C PHE A 21 6.97 -0.35 7.88
N ALA A 22 7.10 -1.03 6.74
CA ALA A 22 8.01 -0.60 5.67
C ALA A 22 7.68 0.81 5.16
N ALA A 23 6.41 1.07 4.88
CA ALA A 23 5.95 2.39 4.43
C ALA A 23 6.13 3.48 5.50
N MET A 24 5.96 3.13 6.78
CA MET A 24 6.21 4.05 7.90
C MET A 24 7.68 4.46 7.98
N LEU A 25 8.62 3.53 7.84
CA LEU A 25 10.05 3.85 7.82
C LEU A 25 10.38 4.82 6.67
N CYS A 26 9.79 4.62 5.50
CA CYS A 26 9.95 5.54 4.38
C CYS A 26 9.35 6.93 4.70
N ALA A 27 8.18 6.98 5.35
CA ALA A 27 7.55 8.23 5.77
C ALA A 27 8.40 9.00 6.81
N ASP A 28 8.99 8.28 7.76
CA ASP A 28 9.89 8.88 8.76
C ASP A 28 11.16 9.46 8.12
N LEU A 29 11.57 8.92 6.96
CA LEU A 29 12.69 9.44 6.16
C LEU A 29 12.28 10.56 5.18
N GLY A 30 11.02 11.01 5.21
CA GLY A 30 10.55 12.15 4.42
C GLY A 30 9.70 11.80 3.20
N ALA A 31 9.46 10.52 2.90
CA ALA A 31 8.57 10.15 1.79
C ALA A 31 7.11 10.57 2.05
N SER A 32 6.42 10.99 0.99
CA SER A 32 4.98 11.26 1.01
C SER A 32 4.20 9.96 0.82
N VAL A 33 3.64 9.40 1.88
CA VAL A 33 2.91 8.13 1.86
C VAL A 33 1.40 8.36 1.86
N ILE A 34 0.69 7.73 0.91
CA ILE A 34 -0.77 7.61 0.90
C ILE A 34 -1.13 6.14 1.11
N LYS A 35 -1.76 5.85 2.25
CA LYS A 35 -2.33 4.54 2.55
C LYS A 35 -3.72 4.44 1.93
N ILE A 36 -3.89 3.50 1.02
CA ILE A 36 -5.18 3.18 0.39
C ILE A 36 -5.90 2.14 1.24
N GLU A 37 -7.11 2.44 1.66
CA GLU A 37 -7.88 1.61 2.57
C GLU A 37 -9.29 1.32 2.01
N ALA A 38 -9.86 0.17 2.37
CA ALA A 38 -11.24 -0.13 2.00
C ALA A 38 -12.21 0.85 2.69
N PRO A 39 -13.23 1.37 1.98
CA PRO A 39 -14.24 2.22 2.60
C PRO A 39 -14.94 1.54 3.77
N GLY A 40 -15.24 2.30 4.80
CA GLY A 40 -15.95 1.85 6.02
C GLY A 40 -15.04 1.15 7.03
N GLN A 41 -14.46 0.02 6.68
CA GLN A 41 -13.66 -0.79 7.61
C GLN A 41 -12.22 -0.32 7.75
N GLY A 42 -11.62 0.16 6.67
CA GLY A 42 -10.20 0.53 6.65
C GLY A 42 -9.26 -0.67 6.79
N ASP A 43 -8.07 -0.42 7.34
CA ASP A 43 -7.13 -1.47 7.72
C ASP A 43 -7.70 -2.25 8.92
N PRO A 44 -7.83 -3.58 8.86
CA PRO A 44 -8.33 -4.39 9.98
C PRO A 44 -7.54 -4.17 11.28
N PHE A 45 -6.30 -3.72 11.18
CA PHE A 45 -5.45 -3.45 12.33
C PHE A 45 -5.88 -2.22 13.14
N ARG A 46 -6.79 -1.39 12.60
CA ARG A 46 -7.38 -0.25 13.33
C ARG A 46 -8.13 -0.67 14.60
N GLY A 47 -8.87 -1.78 14.51
CA GLY A 47 -9.64 -2.35 15.62
C GLY A 47 -8.96 -3.52 16.35
N TRP A 48 -7.69 -3.80 16.07
CA TRP A 48 -6.99 -4.93 16.66
C TRP A 48 -6.80 -4.76 18.18
N ALA A 49 -7.36 -5.69 18.95
CA ALA A 49 -7.21 -5.83 20.41
C ALA A 49 -7.79 -4.66 21.28
N HIS A 50 -8.41 -3.65 20.70
CA HIS A 50 -8.99 -2.52 21.45
C HIS A 50 -10.24 -1.97 20.77
N GLU A 51 -11.21 -1.52 21.57
CA GLU A 51 -12.27 -0.65 21.10
C GLU A 51 -11.68 0.72 20.78
N GLY A 52 -11.85 1.19 19.54
CA GLY A 52 -11.33 2.47 19.07
C GLY A 52 -9.99 2.32 18.29
N TYR A 53 -9.01 3.15 18.62
CA TYR A 53 -7.73 3.13 17.92
C TYR A 53 -6.75 2.14 18.54
N SER A 54 -6.30 1.16 17.76
CA SER A 54 -5.21 0.27 18.15
C SER A 54 -3.90 1.07 18.28
N PRO A 55 -3.21 1.03 19.43
CA PRO A 55 -1.90 1.68 19.59
C PRO A 55 -0.88 1.20 18.56
N THR A 56 -0.93 -0.08 18.18
CA THR A 56 -0.06 -0.67 17.17
C THR A 56 -0.36 -0.11 15.78
N PHE A 57 -1.65 0.07 15.43
CA PHE A 57 -2.00 0.74 14.19
C PHE A 57 -1.44 2.17 14.14
N CYS A 58 -1.61 2.94 15.21
CA CYS A 58 -1.11 4.31 15.29
C CYS A 58 0.41 4.37 15.14
N SER A 59 1.15 3.47 15.81
CA SER A 59 2.61 3.44 15.75
C SER A 59 3.13 3.16 14.35
N MET A 60 2.48 2.24 13.59
CA MET A 60 2.91 1.82 12.26
C MET A 60 2.39 2.70 11.10
N ASN A 61 1.49 3.63 11.39
CA ASN A 61 0.87 4.46 10.36
C ASN A 61 1.08 5.96 10.56
N ARG A 62 1.99 6.36 11.46
CA ARG A 62 2.38 7.76 11.61
C ARG A 62 2.97 8.33 10.32
N ASN A 63 2.84 9.63 10.13
CA ASN A 63 3.34 10.37 8.97
C ASN A 63 2.71 9.98 7.62
N LYS A 64 1.61 9.20 7.62
CA LYS A 64 0.88 8.81 6.42
C LYS A 64 -0.42 9.61 6.28
N ARG A 65 -0.85 9.78 5.05
CA ARG A 65 -2.22 10.20 4.72
C ARG A 65 -3.04 8.97 4.38
N SER A 66 -4.31 8.93 4.78
CA SER A 66 -5.24 7.85 4.45
C SER A 66 -6.19 8.29 3.33
N LEU A 67 -6.47 7.39 2.40
CA LEU A 67 -7.47 7.53 1.35
C LEU A 67 -8.36 6.29 1.32
N ALA A 68 -9.64 6.47 1.65
CA ALA A 68 -10.64 5.40 1.49
C ALA A 68 -11.00 5.26 0.01
N LEU A 69 -10.76 4.08 -0.58
CA LEU A 69 -10.97 3.83 -2.00
C LEU A 69 -11.46 2.39 -2.25
N ASN A 70 -12.60 2.25 -2.92
CA ASN A 70 -13.11 0.93 -3.30
C ASN A 70 -12.40 0.43 -4.56
N LEU A 71 -11.37 -0.38 -4.40
CA LEU A 71 -10.60 -0.97 -5.50
C LEU A 71 -11.34 -2.09 -6.26
N GLN A 72 -12.52 -2.50 -5.81
CA GLN A 72 -13.37 -3.43 -6.57
C GLN A 72 -14.23 -2.67 -7.61
N ALA A 73 -14.51 -1.40 -7.37
CA ALA A 73 -15.27 -0.56 -8.30
C ALA A 73 -14.38 -0.01 -9.43
N PRO A 74 -14.90 0.07 -10.68
CA PRO A 74 -14.12 0.63 -11.80
C PRO A 74 -13.62 2.04 -11.55
N GLU A 75 -14.40 2.89 -10.91
CA GLU A 75 -14.06 4.26 -10.56
C GLU A 75 -12.88 4.31 -9.57
N GLY A 76 -12.92 3.42 -8.56
CA GLY A 76 -11.82 3.31 -7.58
C GLY A 76 -10.52 2.87 -8.23
N LYS A 77 -10.56 1.89 -9.14
CA LYS A 77 -9.39 1.47 -9.92
C LYS A 77 -8.86 2.61 -10.77
N ALA A 78 -9.73 3.35 -11.45
CA ALA A 78 -9.33 4.50 -12.29
C ALA A 78 -8.62 5.58 -11.45
N ILE A 79 -9.14 5.88 -10.25
CA ILE A 79 -8.50 6.82 -9.32
C ILE A 79 -7.13 6.29 -8.87
N PHE A 80 -7.05 5.00 -8.50
CA PHE A 80 -5.77 4.40 -8.10
C PHE A 80 -4.73 4.48 -9.22
N LEU A 81 -5.09 4.08 -10.45
CA LEU A 81 -4.18 4.14 -11.59
C LEU A 81 -3.76 5.57 -11.94
N LYS A 82 -4.64 6.56 -11.72
CA LYS A 82 -4.28 7.98 -11.86
C LYS A 82 -3.23 8.39 -10.82
N LEU A 83 -3.38 7.98 -9.57
CA LEU A 83 -2.38 8.24 -8.53
C LEU A 83 -1.04 7.52 -8.82
N ALA A 84 -1.11 6.30 -9.34
CA ALA A 84 0.07 5.50 -9.68
C ALA A 84 0.94 6.11 -10.79
N ARG A 85 0.38 6.96 -11.67
CA ARG A 85 1.17 7.69 -12.70
C ARG A 85 2.23 8.60 -12.09
N ASP A 86 1.90 9.21 -10.94
CA ASP A 86 2.74 10.20 -10.28
C ASP A 86 3.46 9.63 -9.04
N ALA A 87 3.28 8.35 -8.76
CA ALA A 87 3.95 7.65 -7.66
C ALA A 87 5.32 7.11 -8.09
N ASP A 88 6.25 7.04 -7.15
CA ASP A 88 7.55 6.42 -7.36
C ASP A 88 7.53 4.95 -6.90
N VAL A 89 6.77 4.64 -5.83
CA VAL A 89 6.72 3.31 -5.24
C VAL A 89 5.29 2.90 -4.92
N ILE A 90 4.96 1.64 -5.16
CA ILE A 90 3.77 0.98 -4.62
C ILE A 90 4.23 -0.12 -3.67
N ILE A 91 3.63 -0.20 -2.48
CA ILE A 91 3.87 -1.26 -1.48
C ILE A 91 2.55 -1.96 -1.22
N GLU A 92 2.52 -3.28 -1.37
CA GLU A 92 1.36 -4.10 -1.04
C GLU A 92 1.77 -5.39 -0.31
N ASN A 93 0.86 -5.96 0.48
CA ASN A 93 1.05 -7.25 1.13
C ASN A 93 -0.18 -8.16 1.02
N MET A 94 -0.84 -8.10 -0.12
CA MET A 94 -1.96 -8.98 -0.45
C MET A 94 -1.45 -10.38 -0.83
N ARG A 95 -2.34 -11.36 -0.83
CA ARG A 95 -1.99 -12.69 -1.34
C ARG A 95 -1.63 -12.61 -2.82
N PRO A 96 -0.66 -13.42 -3.30
CA PRO A 96 -0.28 -13.43 -4.71
C PRO A 96 -1.47 -13.49 -5.66
N GLY A 97 -1.42 -12.70 -6.74
CA GLY A 97 -2.46 -12.61 -7.76
C GLY A 97 -3.70 -11.76 -7.40
N ILE A 98 -3.84 -11.26 -6.17
CA ILE A 98 -4.99 -10.40 -5.82
C ILE A 98 -4.92 -9.06 -6.56
N VAL A 99 -3.78 -8.39 -6.52
CA VAL A 99 -3.59 -7.09 -7.19
C VAL A 99 -3.77 -7.19 -8.70
N ASP A 100 -3.38 -8.32 -9.31
CA ASP A 100 -3.57 -8.57 -10.74
C ASP A 100 -5.04 -8.78 -11.08
N ARG A 101 -5.78 -9.57 -10.28
CA ARG A 101 -7.24 -9.73 -10.44
C ARG A 101 -7.99 -8.42 -10.26
N LEU A 102 -7.51 -7.53 -9.42
CA LEU A 102 -8.05 -6.18 -9.27
C LEU A 102 -7.68 -5.27 -10.45
N GLY A 103 -6.72 -5.62 -11.30
CA GLY A 103 -6.23 -4.80 -12.41
C GLY A 103 -5.39 -3.60 -11.95
N ILE A 104 -4.71 -3.74 -10.83
CA ILE A 104 -3.85 -2.72 -10.20
C ILE A 104 -2.43 -3.24 -9.89
N GLY A 105 -2.10 -4.44 -10.37
CA GLY A 105 -0.79 -5.05 -10.20
C GLY A 105 0.31 -4.36 -11.01
N TYR A 106 1.51 -4.94 -10.95
CA TYR A 106 2.71 -4.37 -11.56
C TYR A 106 2.53 -4.03 -13.04
N GLU A 107 2.03 -4.97 -13.86
CA GLU A 107 1.90 -4.75 -15.30
C GLU A 107 0.90 -3.63 -15.63
N ALA A 108 -0.21 -3.54 -14.92
CA ALA A 108 -1.19 -2.48 -15.10
C ALA A 108 -0.65 -1.09 -14.73
N THR A 109 0.14 -1.01 -13.66
CA THR A 109 0.74 0.26 -13.21
C THR A 109 1.93 0.66 -14.07
N ARG A 110 2.79 -0.30 -14.46
CA ARG A 110 3.93 -0.08 -15.34
C ARG A 110 3.51 0.43 -16.72
N ALA A 111 2.37 -0.01 -17.23
CA ALA A 111 1.86 0.45 -18.52
C ALA A 111 1.66 1.97 -18.57
N THR A 112 1.38 2.60 -17.43
CA THR A 112 1.16 4.05 -17.31
C THR A 112 2.31 4.79 -16.64
N ASN A 113 3.16 4.08 -15.90
CA ASN A 113 4.34 4.61 -15.23
C ASN A 113 5.50 3.59 -15.30
N PRO A 114 6.31 3.61 -16.38
CA PRO A 114 7.39 2.64 -16.58
C PRO A 114 8.51 2.69 -15.52
N ARG A 115 8.56 3.75 -14.70
CA ARG A 115 9.56 3.91 -13.64
C ARG A 115 9.10 3.40 -12.28
N ILE A 116 7.87 2.92 -12.18
CA ILE A 116 7.29 2.51 -10.90
C ILE A 116 8.10 1.37 -10.26
N ILE A 117 8.42 1.51 -8.99
CA ILE A 117 8.94 0.44 -8.15
C ILE A 117 7.74 -0.23 -7.47
N TYR A 118 7.56 -1.52 -7.70
CA TYR A 118 6.44 -2.28 -7.16
C TYR A 118 6.95 -3.32 -6.16
N CYS A 119 6.64 -3.12 -4.88
CA CYS A 119 7.07 -3.97 -3.77
C CYS A 119 5.89 -4.84 -3.30
N SER A 120 5.94 -6.12 -3.63
CA SER A 120 4.96 -7.13 -3.18
C SER A 120 5.54 -7.93 -2.02
N ILE A 121 4.91 -7.84 -0.85
CA ILE A 121 5.34 -8.55 0.35
C ILE A 121 4.40 -9.74 0.59
N SER A 122 4.93 -10.95 0.56
CA SER A 122 4.18 -12.17 0.85
C SER A 122 5.00 -13.14 1.68
N GLY A 123 4.35 -14.13 2.28
CA GLY A 123 5.03 -15.08 3.17
C GLY A 123 6.04 -15.97 2.43
N PHE A 124 5.78 -16.29 1.16
CA PHE A 124 6.59 -17.26 0.40
C PHE A 124 6.98 -16.78 -0.99
N GLY A 125 6.86 -15.47 -1.28
CA GLY A 125 7.14 -14.91 -2.60
C GLY A 125 5.95 -14.96 -3.55
N GLN A 126 6.15 -14.45 -4.77
CA GLN A 126 5.11 -14.38 -5.81
C GLN A 126 5.12 -15.60 -6.75
N ASP A 127 6.13 -16.44 -6.65
CA ASP A 127 6.33 -17.65 -7.43
C ASP A 127 6.76 -18.84 -6.55
N GLY A 128 6.99 -20.01 -7.18
CA GLY A 128 7.42 -21.19 -6.47
C GLY A 128 6.28 -22.03 -5.83
N PRO A 129 6.62 -23.21 -5.25
CA PRO A 129 5.62 -24.21 -4.83
C PRO A 129 4.79 -23.80 -3.61
N TYR A 130 5.19 -22.80 -2.88
CA TYR A 130 4.50 -22.33 -1.67
C TYR A 130 3.79 -20.98 -1.82
N LYS A 131 3.79 -20.38 -3.01
CA LYS A 131 3.20 -19.05 -3.24
C LYS A 131 1.74 -18.91 -2.80
N ASP A 132 0.97 -20.00 -2.84
CA ASP A 132 -0.46 -20.01 -2.52
C ASP A 132 -0.76 -20.36 -1.05
N ARG A 133 0.26 -20.51 -0.21
CA ARG A 133 0.12 -20.82 1.22
C ARG A 133 -0.09 -19.59 2.09
#